data_dcec7daaf589aeb106dc2c6a989c3d6e
#
_entry.id   dcec7daaf589aeb106dc2c6a989c3d6e
#
_cell.length_a   1.000
_cell.length_b   1.000
_cell.length_c   1.000
_cell.angle_alpha   90.00
_cell.angle_beta   90.00
_cell.angle_gamma   90.00
#
_symmetry.space_group_name_H-M   'P 1'
#
loop_
_entity.id
_entity.type
_entity.pdbx_description
1 polymer ?
#
loop_
_entity_poly.entity_id
_entity_poly.type
_entity_poly.pdbx_seq_one_letter_code
_entity_poly.pdbx_strand_id
1 'polypeptide(L)'
;MKDYLDLSGEEIRSFRSSGEISAKEILLASEERIAMVNDNLKAIVSKRSPTSLTEADQIDKMGDLSGLFGLPVAIKDLNDVQGLATTFGSPLFEDNVADEDDDVVASVRKNSGIIVGKTNVPEHGFGATTTSPLFGACGNPFDPNLSAGASTGGGAVAVASGMAVYATGSDFAGSLRTPAAFCGVCGIRPSNGIVATDRRSLAWSSFDVEGPMARTAADCKRLLMHMARSDRTDPLTAVPDLNLFKEPKKIKLENLKVAVSEDLGFAPMSNDHRAAFRKKLNSFRGLFKNVEYAHPDLGDAENTFMTIRGLGFVADFGPMESEHGDKLGPVVLDELERARKLTPDQLGAALKAHTLTFRNAVSFFNDYDILITPAAAVPPFPHEEIYPKSIDGEPLDGYLLWEAISWGITLTQCPAVVIPCGLNRGLPFGIQIVGRHLFDGLLLDIAYTLEEEFASDRSLSRPRPDIKKLINH
;
A
#
# COMPACT_ATOMS: atom_id res chain seq x y z
N MET A 1 -13.20 -0.36 -29.02
CA MET A 1 -12.86 -1.59 -28.27
C MET A 1 -13.06 -1.26 -26.80
N LYS A 2 -13.67 -2.13 -26.00
CA LYS A 2 -13.85 -1.93 -24.56
C LYS A 2 -12.48 -1.95 -23.90
N ASP A 3 -12.14 -0.91 -23.13
CA ASP A 3 -10.86 -0.90 -22.41
C ASP A 3 -11.00 -1.70 -21.12
N TYR A 4 -10.69 -2.99 -21.18
CA TYR A 4 -10.79 -3.89 -20.03
C TYR A 4 -9.88 -3.47 -18.87
N LEU A 5 -8.78 -2.76 -19.15
CA LEU A 5 -7.85 -2.32 -18.11
C LEU A 5 -8.38 -1.16 -17.25
N ASP A 6 -9.50 -0.56 -17.62
CA ASP A 6 -10.19 0.44 -16.79
C ASP A 6 -11.21 -0.19 -15.82
N LEU A 7 -11.50 -1.49 -15.99
CA LEU A 7 -12.43 -2.25 -15.15
C LEU A 7 -11.74 -2.76 -13.88
N SER A 8 -12.53 -3.12 -12.87
CA SER A 8 -12.04 -3.87 -11.71
C SER A 8 -11.59 -5.27 -12.10
N GLY A 9 -10.77 -5.91 -11.27
CA GLY A 9 -10.37 -7.31 -11.46
C GLY A 9 -11.58 -8.25 -11.45
N GLU A 10 -12.58 -7.99 -10.62
CA GLU A 10 -13.82 -8.78 -10.56
C GLU A 10 -14.67 -8.64 -11.83
N GLU A 11 -14.74 -7.45 -12.43
CA GLU A 11 -15.40 -7.27 -13.73
C GLU A 11 -14.64 -7.99 -14.84
N ILE A 12 -13.31 -7.90 -14.90
CA ILE A 12 -12.48 -8.61 -15.88
C ILE A 12 -12.63 -10.13 -15.71
N ARG A 13 -12.65 -10.61 -14.45
CA ARG A 13 -12.90 -12.02 -14.12
C ARG A 13 -14.22 -12.52 -14.72
N SER A 14 -15.28 -11.70 -14.68
CA SER A 14 -16.58 -12.04 -15.26
C SER A 14 -16.48 -12.25 -16.78
N PHE A 15 -15.73 -11.41 -17.50
CA PHE A 15 -15.47 -11.56 -18.93
C PHE A 15 -14.57 -12.76 -19.24
N ARG A 16 -13.60 -13.05 -18.39
CA ARG A 16 -12.81 -14.30 -18.48
C ARG A 16 -13.69 -15.54 -18.34
N SER A 17 -14.58 -15.54 -17.35
CA SER A 17 -15.48 -16.68 -17.08
C SER A 17 -16.49 -16.92 -18.20
N SER A 18 -16.91 -15.86 -18.89
CA SER A 18 -17.81 -16.01 -20.09
C SER A 18 -17.06 -16.36 -21.38
N GLY A 19 -15.72 -16.37 -21.35
CA GLY A 19 -14.90 -16.60 -22.56
C GLY A 19 -14.85 -15.42 -23.51
N GLU A 20 -15.27 -14.20 -23.08
CA GLU A 20 -15.24 -12.98 -23.89
C GLU A 20 -13.80 -12.48 -24.08
N ILE A 21 -12.90 -12.73 -23.11
CA ILE A 21 -11.50 -12.35 -23.17
C ILE A 21 -10.59 -13.44 -22.57
N SER A 22 -9.42 -13.66 -23.16
CA SER A 22 -8.39 -14.58 -22.69
C SER A 22 -7.40 -13.91 -21.74
N ALA A 23 -6.62 -14.69 -20.97
CA ALA A 23 -5.52 -14.17 -20.14
C ALA A 23 -4.47 -13.49 -21.01
N LYS A 24 -4.17 -14.11 -22.17
CA LYS A 24 -3.21 -13.55 -23.13
C LYS A 24 -3.65 -12.20 -23.67
N GLU A 25 -4.93 -12.02 -24.03
CA GLU A 25 -5.43 -10.73 -24.53
C GLU A 25 -5.35 -9.63 -23.47
N ILE A 26 -5.66 -9.94 -22.20
CA ILE A 26 -5.52 -8.98 -21.09
C ILE A 26 -4.05 -8.64 -20.86
N LEU A 27 -3.16 -9.62 -20.89
CA LEU A 27 -1.74 -9.39 -20.73
C LEU A 27 -1.17 -8.52 -21.86
N LEU A 28 -1.54 -8.79 -23.11
CA LEU A 28 -1.13 -7.97 -24.26
C LEU A 28 -1.62 -6.53 -24.12
N ALA A 29 -2.87 -6.32 -23.68
CA ALA A 29 -3.39 -4.99 -23.39
C ALA A 29 -2.60 -4.30 -22.27
N SER A 30 -2.20 -5.04 -21.23
CA SER A 30 -1.33 -4.54 -20.16
C SER A 30 0.05 -4.12 -20.68
N GLU A 31 0.69 -4.94 -21.50
CA GLU A 31 1.99 -4.63 -22.12
C GLU A 31 1.90 -3.41 -23.04
N GLU A 32 0.82 -3.29 -23.82
CA GLU A 32 0.54 -2.11 -24.64
C GLU A 32 0.38 -0.86 -23.77
N ARG A 33 -0.37 -0.94 -22.67
CA ARG A 33 -0.53 0.17 -21.72
C ARG A 33 0.79 0.58 -21.09
N ILE A 34 1.63 -0.39 -20.71
CA ILE A 34 2.99 -0.13 -20.21
C ILE A 34 3.81 0.62 -21.28
N ALA A 35 3.77 0.18 -22.53
CA ALA A 35 4.49 0.83 -23.61
C ALA A 35 4.02 2.28 -23.88
N MET A 36 2.73 2.55 -23.66
CA MET A 36 2.14 3.87 -23.90
C MET A 36 2.48 4.92 -22.83
N VAL A 37 2.53 4.54 -21.55
CA VAL A 37 2.55 5.52 -20.45
C VAL A 37 3.72 5.38 -19.50
N ASN A 38 4.44 4.26 -19.50
CA ASN A 38 5.45 3.99 -18.48
C ASN A 38 6.69 4.89 -18.57
N ASP A 39 7.06 5.36 -19.76
CA ASP A 39 8.20 6.26 -19.92
C ASP A 39 8.01 7.57 -19.16
N ASN A 40 6.76 8.06 -19.12
CA ASN A 40 6.39 9.27 -18.36
C ASN A 40 6.15 9.01 -16.88
N LEU A 41 5.74 7.78 -16.50
CA LEU A 41 5.37 7.44 -15.13
C LEU A 41 6.44 6.67 -14.37
N LYS A 42 7.32 5.95 -15.04
CA LYS A 42 8.40 5.14 -14.46
C LYS A 42 7.93 4.21 -13.34
N ALA A 43 6.75 3.61 -13.54
CA ALA A 43 6.13 2.74 -12.55
C ALA A 43 6.65 1.30 -12.62
N ILE A 44 6.82 0.75 -13.84
CA ILE A 44 7.38 -0.58 -14.09
C ILE A 44 8.86 -0.42 -14.46
N VAL A 45 9.74 -0.98 -13.66
CA VAL A 45 11.21 -0.83 -13.80
C VAL A 45 11.90 -2.06 -14.37
N SER A 46 11.25 -3.21 -14.31
CA SER A 46 11.72 -4.46 -14.94
C SER A 46 10.53 -5.20 -15.53
N LYS A 47 10.63 -5.71 -16.75
CA LYS A 47 9.57 -6.42 -17.48
C LYS A 47 9.89 -7.90 -17.57
N ARG A 48 8.86 -8.74 -17.50
CA ARG A 48 9.03 -10.20 -17.56
C ARG A 48 8.68 -10.83 -18.91
N SER A 49 8.28 -10.03 -19.89
CA SER A 49 8.05 -10.49 -21.27
C SER A 49 9.37 -11.03 -21.90
N PRO A 50 9.37 -12.16 -22.64
CA PRO A 50 8.20 -12.91 -23.16
C PRO A 50 7.71 -14.05 -22.25
N THR A 51 8.33 -14.29 -21.08
CA THR A 51 7.97 -15.41 -20.21
C THR A 51 6.52 -15.33 -19.74
N SER A 52 6.04 -14.13 -19.40
CA SER A 52 4.66 -13.89 -19.00
C SER A 52 3.64 -14.27 -20.08
N LEU A 53 3.95 -14.05 -21.36
CA LEU A 53 3.10 -14.46 -22.49
C LEU A 53 2.98 -15.98 -22.59
N THR A 54 4.06 -16.71 -22.32
CA THR A 54 4.04 -18.18 -22.31
C THR A 54 3.17 -18.70 -21.17
N GLU A 55 3.23 -18.07 -20.00
CA GLU A 55 2.38 -18.42 -18.85
C GLU A 55 0.88 -18.15 -19.15
N ALA A 56 0.57 -17.01 -19.78
CA ALA A 56 -0.79 -16.68 -20.21
C ALA A 56 -1.36 -17.71 -21.17
N ASP A 57 -0.58 -18.12 -22.20
CA ASP A 57 -0.97 -19.17 -23.13
C ASP A 57 -1.21 -20.52 -22.42
N GLN A 58 -0.45 -20.85 -21.40
CA GLN A 58 -0.64 -22.09 -20.61
C GLN A 58 -1.92 -22.03 -19.80
N ILE A 59 -2.20 -20.93 -19.12
CA ILE A 59 -3.41 -20.71 -18.32
C ILE A 59 -4.64 -20.82 -19.22
N ASP A 60 -4.63 -20.19 -20.39
CA ASP A 60 -5.74 -20.26 -21.36
C ASP A 60 -5.97 -21.69 -21.91
N LYS A 61 -4.89 -22.43 -22.21
CA LYS A 61 -4.96 -23.82 -22.66
C LYS A 61 -5.51 -24.77 -21.59
N MET A 62 -5.16 -24.55 -20.33
CA MET A 62 -5.68 -25.33 -19.23
C MET A 62 -7.13 -24.97 -18.87
N GLY A 63 -7.63 -23.83 -19.33
CA GLY A 63 -8.93 -23.29 -18.96
C GLY A 63 -9.00 -22.95 -17.46
N ASP A 64 -7.84 -22.58 -16.85
CA ASP A 64 -7.78 -22.28 -15.43
C ASP A 64 -8.41 -20.92 -15.15
N LEU A 65 -9.55 -20.96 -14.51
CA LEU A 65 -10.31 -19.81 -14.00
C LEU A 65 -10.29 -19.75 -12.48
N SER A 66 -9.29 -20.34 -11.84
CA SER A 66 -9.10 -20.28 -10.39
C SER A 66 -8.29 -19.08 -9.94
N GLY A 67 -8.27 -18.82 -8.66
CA GLY A 67 -7.36 -17.86 -8.03
C GLY A 67 -7.45 -16.44 -8.59
N LEU A 68 -6.39 -16.01 -9.26
CA LEU A 68 -6.25 -14.67 -9.86
C LEU A 68 -6.61 -14.64 -11.36
N PHE A 69 -7.15 -15.70 -11.91
CA PHE A 69 -7.76 -15.77 -13.26
C PHE A 69 -6.83 -15.43 -14.44
N GLY A 70 -5.53 -15.57 -14.31
CA GLY A 70 -4.59 -15.16 -15.33
C GLY A 70 -4.49 -13.63 -15.48
N LEU A 71 -4.79 -12.87 -14.40
CA LEU A 71 -4.74 -11.41 -14.45
C LEU A 71 -3.33 -10.88 -14.18
N PRO A 72 -2.95 -9.74 -14.79
CA PRO A 72 -1.65 -9.11 -14.61
C PRO A 72 -1.41 -8.63 -13.17
N VAL A 73 -0.27 -9.04 -12.58
CA VAL A 73 0.19 -8.65 -11.25
C VAL A 73 1.56 -7.99 -11.35
N ALA A 74 1.72 -6.81 -10.77
CA ALA A 74 2.99 -6.13 -10.65
C ALA A 74 3.58 -6.38 -9.25
N ILE A 75 4.89 -6.67 -9.16
CA ILE A 75 5.57 -7.03 -7.92
C ILE A 75 6.46 -5.87 -7.47
N LYS A 76 6.38 -5.48 -6.21
CA LYS A 76 7.24 -4.45 -5.62
C LYS A 76 8.72 -4.85 -5.73
N ASP A 77 9.60 -3.91 -6.08
CA ASP A 77 11.03 -4.19 -6.25
C ASP A 77 11.79 -4.31 -4.91
N LEU A 78 11.12 -4.86 -3.93
CA LEU A 78 11.66 -5.36 -2.65
C LEU A 78 11.47 -6.88 -2.52
N ASN A 79 10.68 -7.51 -3.41
CA ASN A 79 10.40 -8.94 -3.40
C ASN A 79 11.10 -9.63 -4.58
N ASP A 80 11.68 -10.79 -4.32
CA ASP A 80 12.34 -11.59 -5.32
C ASP A 80 11.33 -12.20 -6.31
N VAL A 81 11.64 -12.05 -7.60
CA VAL A 81 10.98 -12.73 -8.71
C VAL A 81 12.05 -13.51 -9.47
N GLN A 82 11.93 -14.80 -9.50
CA GLN A 82 12.92 -15.67 -10.16
C GLN A 82 13.27 -15.18 -11.58
N GLY A 83 14.56 -14.97 -11.81
CA GLY A 83 15.11 -14.52 -13.09
C GLY A 83 15.02 -13.02 -13.35
N LEU A 84 14.53 -12.21 -12.40
CA LEU A 84 14.58 -10.75 -12.45
C LEU A 84 15.49 -10.21 -11.35
N ALA A 85 16.08 -9.04 -11.59
CA ALA A 85 16.81 -8.34 -10.56
C ALA A 85 15.85 -7.82 -9.48
N THR A 86 16.23 -7.96 -8.21
CA THR A 86 15.63 -7.27 -7.08
C THR A 86 16.62 -6.22 -6.62
N THR A 87 16.38 -4.99 -7.08
CA THR A 87 17.35 -3.91 -6.93
C THR A 87 17.21 -3.13 -5.63
N PHE A 88 16.09 -3.26 -4.92
CA PHE A 88 15.73 -2.41 -3.78
C PHE A 88 15.83 -0.91 -4.11
N GLY A 89 15.77 -0.54 -5.39
CA GLY A 89 16.00 0.84 -5.87
C GLY A 89 17.42 1.36 -5.66
N SER A 90 18.39 0.51 -5.27
CA SER A 90 19.75 0.88 -4.92
C SER A 90 20.74 0.37 -5.96
N PRO A 91 21.73 1.21 -6.39
CA PRO A 91 22.81 0.76 -7.27
C PRO A 91 23.65 -0.39 -6.70
N LEU A 92 23.61 -0.60 -5.38
CA LEU A 92 24.30 -1.71 -4.72
C LEU A 92 23.77 -3.07 -5.18
N PHE A 93 22.50 -3.14 -5.58
CA PHE A 93 21.78 -4.37 -5.95
C PHE A 93 21.32 -4.39 -7.41
N GLU A 94 21.88 -3.55 -8.27
CA GLU A 94 21.46 -3.44 -9.68
C GLU A 94 21.50 -4.79 -10.42
N ASP A 95 22.51 -5.61 -10.13
CA ASP A 95 22.73 -6.93 -10.75
C ASP A 95 22.28 -8.12 -9.85
N ASN A 96 21.53 -7.86 -8.78
CA ASN A 96 21.06 -8.89 -7.86
C ASN A 96 19.87 -9.68 -8.47
N VAL A 97 20.17 -10.62 -9.36
CA VAL A 97 19.15 -11.47 -10.00
C VAL A 97 18.74 -12.58 -9.05
N ALA A 98 17.44 -12.69 -8.77
CA ALA A 98 16.90 -13.68 -7.87
C ALA A 98 16.90 -15.11 -8.47
N ASP A 99 17.36 -16.09 -7.70
CA ASP A 99 17.36 -17.50 -8.09
C ASP A 99 16.00 -18.18 -7.86
N GLU A 100 15.18 -17.64 -6.98
CA GLU A 100 13.85 -18.15 -6.61
C GLU A 100 12.85 -17.00 -6.37
N ASP A 101 11.57 -17.33 -6.34
CA ASP A 101 10.52 -16.37 -5.97
C ASP A 101 10.44 -16.23 -4.46
N ASP A 102 10.17 -15.03 -3.96
CA ASP A 102 9.65 -14.85 -2.60
C ASP A 102 8.30 -15.55 -2.44
N ASP A 103 7.96 -15.90 -1.22
CA ASP A 103 6.73 -16.62 -0.88
C ASP A 103 5.46 -15.95 -1.41
N VAL A 104 5.37 -14.63 -1.31
CA VAL A 104 4.26 -13.85 -1.87
C VAL A 104 4.19 -13.99 -3.39
N VAL A 105 5.34 -13.97 -4.05
CA VAL A 105 5.45 -14.10 -5.51
C VAL A 105 5.12 -15.53 -5.94
N ALA A 106 5.64 -16.53 -5.25
CA ALA A 106 5.32 -17.94 -5.47
C ALA A 106 3.81 -18.20 -5.28
N SER A 107 3.20 -17.57 -4.28
CA SER A 107 1.76 -17.68 -4.05
C SER A 107 0.93 -17.03 -5.18
N VAL A 108 1.35 -15.88 -5.69
CA VAL A 108 0.72 -15.23 -6.86
C VAL A 108 0.75 -16.17 -8.07
N ARG A 109 1.91 -16.79 -8.40
CA ARG A 109 2.03 -17.75 -9.52
C ARG A 109 1.17 -18.98 -9.31
N LYS A 110 1.24 -19.58 -8.11
CA LYS A 110 0.48 -20.78 -7.75
C LYS A 110 -1.02 -20.57 -7.92
N ASN A 111 -1.49 -19.34 -7.75
CA ASN A 111 -2.89 -18.96 -7.91
C ASN A 111 -3.17 -18.28 -9.26
N SER A 112 -2.44 -18.64 -10.30
CA SER A 112 -2.67 -18.20 -11.68
C SER A 112 -2.64 -16.69 -11.89
N GLY A 113 -1.86 -15.95 -11.08
CA GLY A 113 -1.51 -14.56 -11.35
C GLY A 113 -0.34 -14.49 -12.34
N ILE A 114 -0.41 -13.59 -13.32
CA ILE A 114 0.65 -13.39 -14.31
C ILE A 114 1.50 -12.21 -13.93
N ILE A 115 2.77 -12.46 -13.58
CA ILE A 115 3.69 -11.39 -13.19
C ILE A 115 4.14 -10.62 -14.44
N VAL A 116 3.82 -9.32 -14.50
CA VAL A 116 4.20 -8.44 -15.61
C VAL A 116 5.59 -7.84 -15.45
N GLY A 117 6.06 -7.66 -14.20
CA GLY A 117 7.36 -7.08 -13.90
C GLY A 117 7.46 -6.55 -12.48
N LYS A 118 8.55 -5.82 -12.22
CA LYS A 118 8.85 -5.18 -10.93
C LYS A 118 8.45 -3.70 -10.96
N THR A 119 8.02 -3.17 -9.82
CA THR A 119 7.57 -1.77 -9.69
C THR A 119 8.58 -0.92 -8.95
N ASN A 120 8.69 0.35 -9.37
CA ASN A 120 9.58 1.34 -8.80
C ASN A 120 9.34 1.54 -7.28
N VAL A 121 10.43 1.71 -6.56
CA VAL A 121 10.49 1.95 -5.11
C VAL A 121 11.54 3.02 -4.82
N PRO A 122 11.46 3.76 -3.72
CA PRO A 122 12.61 4.50 -3.21
C PRO A 122 13.67 3.52 -2.71
N GLU A 123 14.90 3.97 -2.62
CA GLU A 123 16.02 3.13 -2.17
C GLU A 123 15.70 2.42 -0.85
N HIS A 124 15.84 1.10 -0.85
CA HIS A 124 15.46 0.19 0.26
C HIS A 124 14.03 0.37 0.80
N GLY A 125 13.14 1.02 0.05
CA GLY A 125 11.80 1.32 0.50
C GLY A 125 11.69 2.54 1.43
N PHE A 126 12.75 3.33 1.61
CA PHE A 126 12.79 4.50 2.49
C PHE A 126 12.75 5.82 1.72
N GLY A 127 11.69 6.58 1.94
CA GLY A 127 11.50 7.90 1.32
C GLY A 127 10.04 8.33 1.38
N ALA A 128 9.77 9.62 1.25
CA ALA A 128 8.42 10.18 1.19
C ALA A 128 7.86 10.24 -0.24
N THR A 129 8.71 10.03 -1.23
CA THR A 129 8.35 9.92 -2.65
C THR A 129 9.04 8.71 -3.25
N THR A 130 8.39 8.05 -4.21
CA THR A 130 8.97 6.91 -4.92
C THR A 130 9.97 7.42 -5.94
N THR A 131 11.21 7.58 -5.49
CA THR A 131 12.36 8.03 -6.29
C THR A 131 13.57 7.20 -5.93
N SER A 132 14.27 6.68 -6.92
CA SER A 132 15.50 5.92 -6.70
C SER A 132 16.65 6.42 -7.59
N PRO A 133 17.91 6.21 -7.17
CA PRO A 133 19.07 6.52 -8.00
C PRO A 133 19.07 5.78 -9.35
N LEU A 134 18.52 4.55 -9.39
CA LEU A 134 18.50 3.71 -10.60
C LEU A 134 17.44 4.15 -11.61
N PHE A 135 16.24 4.51 -11.16
CA PHE A 135 15.09 4.65 -12.04
C PHE A 135 14.50 6.06 -12.07
N GLY A 136 14.93 6.93 -11.15
CA GLY A 136 14.37 8.26 -10.96
C GLY A 136 12.98 8.23 -10.33
N ALA A 137 12.26 9.35 -10.42
CA ALA A 137 10.97 9.54 -9.78
C ALA A 137 9.84 8.82 -10.52
N CYS A 138 8.97 8.15 -9.76
CA CYS A 138 7.71 7.62 -10.23
C CYS A 138 6.65 8.73 -10.21
N GLY A 139 6.16 9.13 -11.39
CA GLY A 139 5.16 10.19 -11.55
C GLY A 139 3.76 9.75 -11.13
N ASN A 140 3.00 10.68 -10.54
CA ASN A 140 1.59 10.45 -10.20
C ASN A 140 0.73 10.34 -11.47
N PRO A 141 -0.22 9.38 -11.58
CA PRO A 141 -1.01 9.19 -12.80
C PRO A 141 -2.01 10.32 -13.09
N PHE A 142 -2.24 11.25 -12.15
CA PHE A 142 -3.08 12.44 -12.34
C PHE A 142 -2.28 13.67 -12.74
N ASP A 143 -1.00 13.73 -12.35
CA ASP A 143 -0.01 14.73 -12.77
C ASP A 143 1.40 14.14 -12.59
N PRO A 144 2.11 13.79 -13.70
CA PRO A 144 3.42 13.14 -13.63
C PRO A 144 4.50 13.92 -12.90
N ASN A 145 4.34 15.24 -12.68
CA ASN A 145 5.28 16.05 -11.92
C ASN A 145 5.10 15.93 -10.41
N LEU A 146 4.03 15.26 -9.95
CA LEU A 146 3.74 15.09 -8.54
C LEU A 146 4.15 13.70 -8.04
N SER A 147 4.36 13.61 -6.73
CA SER A 147 4.66 12.37 -6.04
C SER A 147 3.53 11.35 -6.17
N ALA A 148 3.87 10.11 -6.44
CA ALA A 148 2.96 8.95 -6.38
C ALA A 148 2.74 8.43 -4.94
N GLY A 149 3.34 9.07 -3.94
CA GLY A 149 3.49 8.52 -2.60
C GLY A 149 4.61 7.49 -2.55
N ALA A 150 4.92 6.98 -1.34
CA ALA A 150 5.96 5.98 -1.12
C ALA A 150 5.55 5.01 0.01
N SER A 151 6.16 3.82 0.03
CA SER A 151 7.20 3.33 -0.89
C SER A 151 6.66 2.44 -2.01
N THR A 152 5.35 2.12 -2.07
CA THR A 152 4.71 1.31 -3.11
C THR A 152 4.13 2.19 -4.25
N GLY A 153 4.76 3.33 -4.56
CA GLY A 153 4.27 4.27 -5.57
C GLY A 153 4.20 3.65 -6.96
N GLY A 154 5.21 2.90 -7.38
CA GLY A 154 5.19 2.19 -8.66
C GLY A 154 4.03 1.21 -8.80
N GLY A 155 3.69 0.47 -7.72
CA GLY A 155 2.54 -0.43 -7.67
C GLY A 155 1.20 0.32 -7.79
N ALA A 156 1.04 1.42 -7.03
CA ALA A 156 -0.15 2.26 -7.08
C ALA A 156 -0.38 2.86 -8.47
N VAL A 157 0.68 3.39 -9.09
CA VAL A 157 0.65 3.96 -10.45
C VAL A 157 0.32 2.89 -11.49
N ALA A 158 0.94 1.70 -11.39
CA ALA A 158 0.67 0.60 -12.33
C ALA A 158 -0.81 0.19 -12.31
N VAL A 159 -1.41 0.09 -11.11
CA VAL A 159 -2.84 -0.23 -10.94
C VAL A 159 -3.73 0.91 -11.40
N ALA A 160 -3.44 2.14 -11.04
CA ALA A 160 -4.26 3.32 -11.38
C ALA A 160 -4.32 3.56 -12.88
N SER A 161 -3.19 3.41 -13.59
CA SER A 161 -3.07 3.64 -15.03
C SER A 161 -3.41 2.41 -15.89
N GLY A 162 -3.74 1.27 -15.30
CA GLY A 162 -4.09 0.05 -16.03
C GLY A 162 -2.89 -0.72 -16.60
N MET A 163 -1.67 -0.47 -16.12
CA MET A 163 -0.49 -1.29 -16.44
C MET A 163 -0.54 -2.68 -15.79
N ALA A 164 -1.27 -2.79 -14.69
CA ALA A 164 -1.57 -4.05 -14.02
C ALA A 164 -2.98 -4.02 -13.41
N VAL A 165 -3.54 -5.19 -13.11
CA VAL A 165 -4.81 -5.31 -12.39
C VAL A 165 -4.56 -5.28 -10.88
N TYR A 166 -3.51 -5.95 -10.46
CA TYR A 166 -3.07 -6.08 -9.07
C TYR A 166 -1.62 -5.63 -8.90
N ALA A 167 -1.28 -5.19 -7.70
CA ALA A 167 0.11 -5.03 -7.29
C ALA A 167 0.32 -5.54 -5.86
N THR A 168 1.49 -6.13 -5.61
CA THR A 168 1.97 -6.39 -4.25
C THR A 168 2.74 -5.19 -3.73
N GLY A 169 2.77 -5.02 -2.41
CA GLY A 169 3.54 -3.98 -1.76
C GLY A 169 3.80 -4.29 -0.29
N SER A 170 4.49 -3.39 0.38
CA SER A 170 4.71 -3.46 1.82
C SER A 170 4.35 -2.15 2.50
N ASP A 171 4.09 -2.19 3.81
CA ASP A 171 3.73 -1.02 4.60
C ASP A 171 4.39 -1.09 5.98
N PHE A 172 5.28 -0.17 6.22
CA PHE A 172 5.91 0.06 7.52
C PHE A 172 5.31 1.31 8.19
N ALA A 173 5.30 2.44 7.47
CA ALA A 173 4.88 3.75 7.96
C ALA A 173 3.66 4.33 7.20
N GLY A 174 3.14 3.59 6.21
CA GLY A 174 2.08 4.07 5.31
C GLY A 174 2.32 3.68 3.85
N SER A 175 3.31 2.83 3.58
CA SER A 175 3.80 2.59 2.22
C SER A 175 2.85 1.87 1.27
N LEU A 176 1.72 1.31 1.73
CA LEU A 176 0.56 0.92 0.91
C LEU A 176 -0.51 2.03 0.91
N ARG A 177 -0.70 2.69 2.04
CA ARG A 177 -1.80 3.62 2.31
C ARG A 177 -1.62 4.97 1.64
N THR A 178 -0.45 5.60 1.81
CA THR A 178 -0.15 6.90 1.18
C THR A 178 -0.16 6.81 -0.35
N PRO A 179 0.50 5.82 -1.01
CA PRO A 179 0.39 5.67 -2.46
C PRO A 179 -1.03 5.39 -2.95
N ALA A 180 -1.82 4.60 -2.22
CA ALA A 180 -3.22 4.36 -2.56
C ALA A 180 -4.03 5.67 -2.56
N ALA A 181 -3.85 6.51 -1.52
CA ALA A 181 -4.51 7.80 -1.43
C ALA A 181 -4.10 8.75 -2.57
N PHE A 182 -2.80 8.82 -2.89
CA PHE A 182 -2.25 9.73 -3.90
C PHE A 182 -2.61 9.33 -5.34
N CYS A 183 -2.75 8.03 -5.59
CA CYS A 183 -3.04 7.50 -6.93
C CYS A 183 -4.51 7.13 -7.15
N GLY A 184 -5.39 7.30 -6.15
CA GLY A 184 -6.82 7.01 -6.26
C GLY A 184 -7.14 5.53 -6.47
N VAL A 185 -6.45 4.66 -5.75
CA VAL A 185 -6.65 3.20 -5.74
C VAL A 185 -6.91 2.68 -4.33
N CYS A 186 -7.31 1.42 -4.20
CA CYS A 186 -7.40 0.74 -2.92
C CYS A 186 -6.06 0.12 -2.54
N GLY A 187 -5.69 0.21 -1.26
CA GLY A 187 -4.54 -0.46 -0.68
C GLY A 187 -4.81 -0.82 0.77
N ILE A 188 -4.39 -1.99 1.20
CA ILE A 188 -4.56 -2.42 2.58
C ILE A 188 -3.22 -2.74 3.23
N ARG A 189 -2.98 -2.14 4.42
CA ARG A 189 -2.07 -2.63 5.42
C ARG A 189 -2.79 -3.73 6.19
N PRO A 190 -2.46 -5.02 6.02
CA PRO A 190 -3.07 -6.08 6.82
C PRO A 190 -2.61 -6.02 8.28
N SER A 191 -3.31 -6.75 9.15
CA SER A 191 -2.81 -7.08 10.48
C SER A 191 -1.50 -7.83 10.37
N ASN A 192 -0.58 -7.58 11.30
CA ASN A 192 0.70 -8.27 11.31
C ASN A 192 0.49 -9.80 11.38
N GLY A 193 1.28 -10.54 10.59
CA GLY A 193 1.26 -12.00 10.53
C GLY A 193 0.18 -12.62 9.63
N ILE A 194 -0.74 -11.83 9.04
CA ILE A 194 -1.70 -12.35 8.04
C ILE A 194 -0.97 -12.79 6.76
N VAL A 195 0.02 -12.00 6.32
CA VAL A 195 0.95 -12.37 5.25
C VAL A 195 2.29 -12.65 5.91
N ALA A 196 2.52 -13.92 6.24
CA ALA A 196 3.77 -14.33 6.87
C ALA A 196 4.95 -14.27 5.89
N THR A 197 6.13 -13.89 6.38
CA THR A 197 7.37 -13.79 5.59
C THR A 197 8.58 -14.22 6.41
N ASP A 198 9.53 -14.89 5.80
CA ASP A 198 10.82 -15.25 6.37
C ASP A 198 11.92 -14.21 6.06
N ARG A 199 11.61 -13.16 5.30
CA ARG A 199 12.57 -12.19 4.76
C ARG A 199 12.94 -11.05 5.73
N ARG A 200 12.22 -10.89 6.83
CA ARG A 200 12.53 -9.83 7.80
C ARG A 200 13.76 -10.22 8.64
N SER A 201 14.82 -9.45 8.55
CA SER A 201 16.03 -9.66 9.39
C SER A 201 15.69 -9.47 10.88
N LEU A 202 14.88 -8.48 11.22
CA LEU A 202 14.32 -8.27 12.56
C LEU A 202 12.88 -8.81 12.61
N ALA A 203 12.73 -10.14 12.55
CA ALA A 203 11.43 -10.80 12.43
C ALA A 203 10.47 -10.52 13.60
N TRP A 204 10.97 -10.13 14.78
CA TRP A 204 10.15 -9.69 15.92
C TRP A 204 9.63 -8.25 15.79
N SER A 205 10.03 -7.50 14.75
CA SER A 205 9.43 -6.18 14.45
C SER A 205 8.06 -6.36 13.81
N SER A 206 7.06 -5.76 14.42
CA SER A 206 5.67 -5.86 13.96
C SER A 206 5.24 -4.73 13.03
N PHE A 207 6.16 -3.83 12.61
CA PHE A 207 5.80 -2.65 11.83
C PHE A 207 5.68 -2.96 10.34
N ASP A 208 6.58 -3.78 9.81
CA ASP A 208 6.56 -4.13 8.39
C ASP A 208 5.57 -5.26 8.09
N VAL A 209 4.72 -5.02 7.09
CA VAL A 209 3.77 -6.00 6.57
C VAL A 209 3.72 -5.94 5.06
N GLU A 210 3.45 -7.04 4.40
CA GLU A 210 3.14 -7.11 2.98
C GLU A 210 1.63 -7.06 2.77
N GLY A 211 1.20 -6.44 1.67
CA GLY A 211 -0.22 -6.33 1.36
C GLY A 211 -0.49 -5.96 -0.10
N PRO A 212 -1.76 -6.09 -0.52
CA PRO A 212 -2.19 -5.83 -1.88
C PRO A 212 -2.55 -4.38 -2.14
N MET A 213 -2.46 -4.01 -3.43
CA MET A 213 -3.08 -2.84 -4.02
C MET A 213 -3.88 -3.26 -5.25
N ALA A 214 -5.05 -2.65 -5.44
CA ALA A 214 -5.92 -2.88 -6.58
C ALA A 214 -6.84 -1.68 -6.80
N ARG A 215 -7.69 -1.71 -7.83
CA ARG A 215 -8.62 -0.61 -8.08
C ARG A 215 -9.79 -0.56 -7.10
N THR A 216 -10.13 -1.68 -6.47
CA THR A 216 -11.27 -1.80 -5.54
C THR A 216 -10.91 -2.62 -4.31
N ALA A 217 -11.69 -2.47 -3.24
CA ALA A 217 -11.56 -3.29 -2.03
C ALA A 217 -11.87 -4.77 -2.28
N ALA A 218 -12.79 -5.08 -3.21
CA ALA A 218 -13.06 -6.45 -3.64
C ALA A 218 -11.82 -7.10 -4.28
N ASP A 219 -11.14 -6.37 -5.16
CA ASP A 219 -9.90 -6.82 -5.79
C ASP A 219 -8.77 -6.98 -4.77
N CYS A 220 -8.62 -6.04 -3.82
CA CYS A 220 -7.65 -6.15 -2.73
C CYS A 220 -7.94 -7.38 -1.86
N LYS A 221 -9.22 -7.66 -1.56
CA LYS A 221 -9.63 -8.83 -0.79
C LYS A 221 -9.24 -10.13 -1.49
N ARG A 222 -9.41 -10.20 -2.81
CA ARG A 222 -9.03 -11.36 -3.61
C ARG A 222 -7.52 -11.57 -3.61
N LEU A 223 -6.74 -10.54 -3.86
CA LEU A 223 -5.28 -10.68 -3.84
C LEU A 223 -4.79 -11.03 -2.42
N LEU A 224 -5.33 -10.40 -1.37
CA LEU A 224 -4.96 -10.72 0.01
C LEU A 224 -5.28 -12.17 0.38
N MET A 225 -6.39 -12.75 -0.10
CA MET A 225 -6.71 -14.16 0.11
C MET A 225 -5.58 -15.09 -0.37
N HIS A 226 -4.92 -14.71 -1.47
CA HIS A 226 -3.84 -15.49 -2.06
C HIS A 226 -2.46 -15.13 -1.51
N MET A 227 -2.32 -13.97 -0.86
CA MET A 227 -1.11 -13.61 -0.12
C MET A 227 -1.14 -14.13 1.32
N ALA A 228 -2.34 -14.24 1.93
CA ALA A 228 -2.53 -14.64 3.32
C ALA A 228 -2.06 -16.07 3.55
N ARG A 229 -1.12 -16.24 4.47
CA ARG A 229 -0.51 -17.52 4.81
C ARG A 229 0.06 -17.50 6.22
N SER A 230 0.21 -18.67 6.81
CA SER A 230 1.02 -18.86 8.00
C SER A 230 2.35 -19.50 7.64
N ASP A 231 3.41 -19.09 8.30
CA ASP A 231 4.72 -19.66 8.14
C ASP A 231 5.38 -19.89 9.51
N ARG A 232 6.02 -21.06 9.69
CA ARG A 232 6.66 -21.45 10.97
C ARG A 232 7.96 -20.68 11.24
N THR A 233 8.53 -20.07 10.22
CA THR A 233 9.77 -19.27 10.32
C THR A 233 9.49 -17.81 10.67
N ASP A 234 8.25 -17.33 10.48
CA ASP A 234 7.81 -16.01 10.93
C ASP A 234 7.30 -16.08 12.38
N PRO A 235 8.00 -15.48 13.36
CA PRO A 235 7.59 -15.53 14.77
C PRO A 235 6.29 -14.77 15.07
N LEU A 236 5.85 -13.90 14.15
CA LEU A 236 4.62 -13.12 14.28
C LEU A 236 3.47 -13.69 13.44
N THR A 237 3.68 -14.85 12.83
CA THR A 237 2.67 -15.49 11.97
C THR A 237 1.33 -15.65 12.67
N ALA A 238 0.26 -15.25 11.99
CA ALA A 238 -1.12 -15.58 12.37
C ALA A 238 -1.60 -16.78 11.55
N VAL A 239 -2.68 -17.41 11.98
CA VAL A 239 -3.38 -18.45 11.19
C VAL A 239 -4.63 -17.80 10.62
N PRO A 240 -4.60 -17.28 9.36
CA PRO A 240 -5.74 -16.60 8.79
C PRO A 240 -6.90 -17.57 8.51
N ASP A 241 -8.11 -17.17 8.87
CA ASP A 241 -9.31 -17.85 8.35
C ASP A 241 -9.59 -17.39 6.92
N LEU A 242 -9.09 -18.15 5.94
CA LEU A 242 -9.25 -17.82 4.51
C LEU A 242 -10.71 -17.71 4.06
N ASN A 243 -11.68 -18.26 4.83
CA ASN A 243 -13.09 -18.08 4.49
C ASN A 243 -13.56 -16.63 4.61
N LEU A 244 -12.89 -15.84 5.44
CA LEU A 244 -13.18 -14.41 5.60
C LEU A 244 -12.72 -13.58 4.38
N PHE A 245 -11.82 -14.11 3.55
CA PHE A 245 -11.28 -13.44 2.37
C PHE A 245 -11.87 -13.90 1.04
N LYS A 246 -12.81 -14.85 1.04
CA LYS A 246 -13.50 -15.30 -0.18
C LYS A 246 -14.25 -14.16 -0.88
N GLU A 247 -15.44 -14.36 -1.35
CA GLU A 247 -16.22 -13.33 -2.03
C GLU A 247 -16.55 -12.16 -1.09
N PRO A 248 -16.48 -10.89 -1.58
CA PRO A 248 -16.84 -9.72 -0.79
C PRO A 248 -18.32 -9.77 -0.39
N LYS A 249 -18.61 -9.30 0.82
CA LYS A 249 -19.97 -9.30 1.39
C LYS A 249 -20.42 -7.88 1.68
N LYS A 250 -21.68 -7.58 1.34
CA LYS A 250 -22.28 -6.31 1.75
C LYS A 250 -22.56 -6.30 3.25
N ILE A 251 -22.11 -5.25 3.92
CA ILE A 251 -22.30 -5.01 5.34
C ILE A 251 -23.40 -3.97 5.53
N LYS A 252 -24.23 -4.12 6.55
CA LYS A 252 -25.21 -3.11 6.96
C LYS A 252 -24.49 -1.97 7.68
N LEU A 253 -24.11 -0.92 6.94
CA LEU A 253 -23.35 0.22 7.46
C LEU A 253 -24.08 0.93 8.60
N GLU A 254 -25.41 0.96 8.56
CA GLU A 254 -26.26 1.56 9.60
C GLU A 254 -26.14 0.87 10.97
N ASN A 255 -25.56 -0.33 11.05
CA ASN A 255 -25.32 -1.02 12.30
C ASN A 255 -23.94 -0.70 12.94
N LEU A 256 -23.04 -0.06 12.18
CA LEU A 256 -21.69 0.18 12.65
C LEU A 256 -21.62 1.41 13.57
N LYS A 257 -20.86 1.28 14.64
CA LYS A 257 -20.41 2.39 15.48
C LYS A 257 -19.09 2.91 14.93
N VAL A 258 -19.09 4.12 14.42
CA VAL A 258 -17.96 4.71 13.71
C VAL A 258 -17.30 5.79 14.53
N ALA A 259 -16.02 5.64 14.79
CA ALA A 259 -15.16 6.72 15.25
C ALA A 259 -14.57 7.46 14.05
N VAL A 260 -14.32 8.75 14.21
CA VAL A 260 -13.68 9.60 13.21
C VAL A 260 -12.59 10.43 13.89
N SER A 261 -11.44 10.51 13.26
CA SER A 261 -10.38 11.42 13.68
C SER A 261 -9.73 12.08 12.47
N GLU A 262 -9.45 13.38 12.59
CA GLU A 262 -8.78 14.12 11.52
C GLU A 262 -7.26 13.98 11.55
N ASP A 263 -6.71 13.68 12.75
CA ASP A 263 -5.27 13.75 13.01
C ASP A 263 -4.78 12.82 14.13
N LEU A 264 -5.61 11.88 14.62
CA LEU A 264 -5.29 10.99 15.74
C LEU A 264 -4.87 11.72 17.01
N GLY A 265 -5.19 13.03 17.11
CA GLY A 265 -4.86 13.89 18.24
C GLY A 265 -3.42 14.41 18.26
N PHE A 266 -2.55 14.04 17.29
CA PHE A 266 -1.15 14.47 17.27
C PHE A 266 -0.55 14.68 15.87
N ALA A 267 -1.08 14.02 14.82
CA ALA A 267 -0.49 14.05 13.49
C ALA A 267 -0.65 15.41 12.83
N PRO A 268 0.42 16.02 12.29
CA PRO A 268 0.31 17.21 11.47
C PRO A 268 -0.63 16.96 10.28
N MET A 269 -1.51 17.92 10.00
CA MET A 269 -2.52 17.80 8.93
C MET A 269 -2.77 19.17 8.32
N SER A 270 -2.67 19.28 6.99
CA SER A 270 -2.94 20.56 6.32
C SER A 270 -4.41 20.97 6.47
N ASN A 271 -4.64 22.27 6.62
CA ASN A 271 -5.98 22.85 6.74
C ASN A 271 -6.85 22.50 5.53
N ASP A 272 -6.26 22.46 4.34
CA ASP A 272 -6.96 22.06 3.11
C ASP A 272 -7.42 20.59 3.15
N HIS A 273 -6.54 19.69 3.57
CA HIS A 273 -6.88 18.26 3.71
C HIS A 273 -7.94 18.03 4.79
N ARG A 274 -7.82 18.73 5.91
CA ARG A 274 -8.79 18.71 7.00
C ARG A 274 -10.17 19.19 6.54
N ALA A 275 -10.22 20.30 5.81
CA ALA A 275 -11.46 20.83 5.23
C ALA A 275 -12.07 19.88 4.18
N ALA A 276 -11.24 19.29 3.31
CA ALA A 276 -11.66 18.28 2.35
C ALA A 276 -12.26 17.06 3.03
N PHE A 277 -11.60 16.52 4.06
CA PHE A 277 -12.09 15.38 4.84
C PHE A 277 -13.45 15.67 5.47
N ARG A 278 -13.62 16.81 6.16
CA ARG A 278 -14.91 17.23 6.76
C ARG A 278 -16.01 17.29 5.73
N LYS A 279 -15.73 17.89 4.56
CA LYS A 279 -16.68 17.98 3.46
C LYS A 279 -17.12 16.61 2.96
N LYS A 280 -16.15 15.70 2.74
CA LYS A 280 -16.42 14.34 2.27
C LYS A 280 -17.18 13.51 3.31
N LEU A 281 -16.73 13.56 4.57
CA LEU A 281 -17.42 12.90 5.67
C LEU A 281 -18.89 13.32 5.76
N ASN A 282 -19.19 14.61 5.61
CA ASN A 282 -20.57 15.10 5.63
C ASN A 282 -21.42 14.54 4.50
N SER A 283 -20.85 14.16 3.36
CA SER A 283 -21.57 13.54 2.25
C SER A 283 -21.97 12.08 2.54
N PHE A 284 -21.19 11.35 3.31
CA PHE A 284 -21.45 9.91 3.55
C PHE A 284 -21.74 9.52 5.01
N ARG A 285 -21.56 10.43 5.98
CA ARG A 285 -21.80 10.08 7.40
C ARG A 285 -23.22 9.59 7.68
N GLY A 286 -24.19 9.97 6.87
CA GLY A 286 -25.58 9.52 6.97
C GLY A 286 -25.79 8.02 6.68
N LEU A 287 -24.79 7.33 6.13
CA LEU A 287 -24.80 5.88 5.94
C LEU A 287 -24.70 5.12 7.27
N PHE A 288 -24.21 5.77 8.33
CA PHE A 288 -24.01 5.20 9.64
C PHE A 288 -25.02 5.73 10.65
N LYS A 289 -25.42 4.90 11.59
CA LYS A 289 -26.32 5.32 12.67
C LYS A 289 -25.64 6.25 13.67
N ASN A 290 -24.38 6.00 13.97
CA ASN A 290 -23.61 6.75 14.96
C ASN A 290 -22.21 7.03 14.45
N VAL A 291 -21.82 8.32 14.45
CA VAL A 291 -20.47 8.79 14.07
C VAL A 291 -19.99 9.76 15.15
N GLU A 292 -18.92 9.40 15.85
CA GLU A 292 -18.34 10.16 16.94
C GLU A 292 -16.89 10.54 16.65
N TYR A 293 -16.48 11.75 17.05
CA TYR A 293 -15.07 12.15 17.00
C TYR A 293 -14.32 11.51 18.17
N ALA A 294 -13.50 10.50 17.87
CA ALA A 294 -12.69 9.77 18.84
C ALA A 294 -11.50 9.09 18.13
N HIS A 295 -10.46 8.80 18.89
CA HIS A 295 -9.30 8.02 18.47
C HIS A 295 -8.73 7.26 19.67
N PRO A 296 -7.99 6.15 19.44
CA PRO A 296 -7.29 5.47 20.54
C PRO A 296 -6.21 6.38 21.15
N ASP A 297 -5.94 6.21 22.43
CA ASP A 297 -4.79 6.86 23.07
C ASP A 297 -3.49 6.19 22.55
N LEU A 298 -2.69 6.94 21.82
CA LEU A 298 -1.44 6.49 21.23
C LEU A 298 -0.21 6.85 22.10
N GLY A 299 -0.42 7.54 23.22
CA GLY A 299 0.65 7.98 24.14
C GLY A 299 1.68 8.87 23.46
N ASP A 300 2.96 8.66 23.76
CA ASP A 300 4.08 9.31 23.07
C ASP A 300 4.39 8.55 21.76
N ALA A 301 3.49 8.70 20.79
CA ALA A 301 3.50 7.95 19.54
C ALA A 301 4.79 8.18 18.74
N GLU A 302 5.23 9.44 18.62
CA GLU A 302 6.39 9.81 17.82
C GLU A 302 7.68 9.17 18.35
N ASN A 303 7.98 9.39 19.64
CA ASN A 303 9.19 8.81 20.24
C ASN A 303 9.14 7.27 20.23
N THR A 304 7.96 6.68 20.46
CA THR A 304 7.76 5.23 20.41
C THR A 304 8.07 4.68 19.02
N PHE A 305 7.49 5.29 17.98
CA PHE A 305 7.67 4.84 16.60
C PHE A 305 9.12 5.00 16.14
N MET A 306 9.70 6.20 16.31
CA MET A 306 11.06 6.51 15.86
C MET A 306 12.11 5.65 16.56
N THR A 307 11.94 5.39 17.87
CA THR A 307 12.87 4.54 18.63
C THR A 307 12.85 3.08 18.15
N ILE A 308 11.67 2.48 17.97
CA ILE A 308 11.54 1.09 17.49
C ILE A 308 12.02 0.97 16.04
N ARG A 309 11.68 1.96 15.19
CA ARG A 309 12.19 2.04 13.81
C ARG A 309 13.71 2.10 13.77
N GLY A 310 14.32 2.92 14.63
CA GLY A 310 15.78 3.03 14.74
C GLY A 310 16.46 1.69 15.05
N LEU A 311 15.85 0.86 15.89
CA LEU A 311 16.37 -0.49 16.15
C LEU A 311 16.44 -1.34 14.87
N GLY A 312 15.40 -1.27 14.01
CA GLY A 312 15.40 -1.94 12.70
C GLY A 312 16.53 -1.42 11.81
N PHE A 313 16.74 -0.10 11.73
CA PHE A 313 17.84 0.46 10.94
C PHE A 313 19.21 -0.03 11.36
N VAL A 314 19.47 -0.14 12.66
CA VAL A 314 20.75 -0.68 13.16
C VAL A 314 20.90 -2.17 12.78
N ALA A 315 19.82 -2.94 12.87
CA ALA A 315 19.86 -4.36 12.55
C ALA A 315 20.09 -4.59 11.04
N ASP A 316 19.40 -3.84 10.17
CA ASP A 316 19.42 -4.05 8.73
C ASP A 316 20.63 -3.39 8.05
N PHE A 317 20.92 -2.16 8.41
CA PHE A 317 21.91 -1.32 7.69
C PHE A 317 23.23 -1.16 8.43
N GLY A 318 23.34 -1.52 9.71
CA GLY A 318 24.58 -1.48 10.45
C GLY A 318 25.70 -2.32 9.82
N PRO A 319 25.45 -3.58 9.44
CA PRO A 319 26.40 -4.39 8.69
C PRO A 319 26.72 -3.81 7.30
N MET A 320 25.70 -3.39 6.55
CA MET A 320 25.86 -2.82 5.20
C MET A 320 26.71 -1.56 5.18
N GLU A 321 26.56 -0.68 6.19
CA GLU A 321 27.36 0.53 6.27
C GLU A 321 28.85 0.20 6.46
N SER A 322 29.18 -0.83 7.23
CA SER A 322 30.56 -1.27 7.43
C SER A 322 31.22 -1.78 6.15
N GLU A 323 30.46 -2.33 5.22
CA GLU A 323 30.94 -2.93 3.97
C GLU A 323 30.81 -1.98 2.77
N HIS A 324 29.75 -1.16 2.75
CA HIS A 324 29.30 -0.40 1.57
C HIS A 324 28.80 1.00 1.91
N GLY A 325 29.29 1.63 3.00
CA GLY A 325 28.74 2.89 3.49
C GLY A 325 28.77 4.06 2.48
N ASP A 326 29.76 4.06 1.58
CA ASP A 326 29.87 5.04 0.49
C ASP A 326 28.80 4.91 -0.60
N LYS A 327 28.07 3.79 -0.61
CA LYS A 327 26.99 3.48 -1.58
C LYS A 327 25.60 3.56 -1.00
N LEU A 328 25.46 3.69 0.32
CA LEU A 328 24.14 3.86 0.95
C LEU A 328 23.63 5.29 0.77
N GLY A 329 22.32 5.41 0.50
CA GLY A 329 21.69 6.71 0.32
C GLY A 329 21.67 7.56 1.59
N PRO A 330 21.60 8.90 1.45
CA PRO A 330 21.73 9.82 2.58
C PRO A 330 20.61 9.64 3.64
N VAL A 331 19.42 9.21 3.24
CA VAL A 331 18.32 8.93 4.17
C VAL A 331 18.66 7.76 5.10
N VAL A 332 19.25 6.68 4.54
CA VAL A 332 19.64 5.50 5.33
C VAL A 332 20.74 5.86 6.32
N LEU A 333 21.75 6.63 5.88
CA LEU A 333 22.89 7.02 6.73
C LEU A 333 22.47 7.97 7.87
N ASP A 334 21.60 8.96 7.60
CA ASP A 334 21.08 9.89 8.62
C ASP A 334 20.27 9.14 9.70
N GLU A 335 19.38 8.24 9.26
CA GLU A 335 18.58 7.43 10.18
C GLU A 335 19.44 6.46 11.02
N LEU A 336 20.46 5.87 10.42
CA LEU A 336 21.38 4.99 11.12
C LEU A 336 22.20 5.75 12.17
N GLU A 337 22.67 6.97 11.84
CA GLU A 337 23.36 7.84 12.79
C GLU A 337 22.47 8.22 13.97
N ARG A 338 21.19 8.55 13.72
CA ARG A 338 20.20 8.85 14.78
C ARG A 338 19.94 7.63 15.66
N ALA A 339 19.76 6.46 15.03
CA ALA A 339 19.46 5.21 15.72
C ALA A 339 20.58 4.77 16.67
N ARG A 340 21.85 4.96 16.30
CA ARG A 340 23.01 4.63 17.16
C ARG A 340 23.13 5.46 18.43
N LYS A 341 22.42 6.58 18.50
CA LYS A 341 22.37 7.43 19.72
C LYS A 341 21.35 6.93 20.75
N LEU A 342 20.50 5.94 20.38
CA LEU A 342 19.51 5.37 21.27
C LEU A 342 20.14 4.56 22.40
N THR A 343 19.64 4.77 23.61
CA THR A 343 20.07 4.04 24.80
C THR A 343 19.20 2.81 25.06
N PRO A 344 19.69 1.79 25.79
CA PRO A 344 18.87 0.67 26.22
C PRO A 344 17.61 1.07 26.99
N ASP A 345 17.68 2.13 27.81
CA ASP A 345 16.53 2.64 28.57
C ASP A 345 15.45 3.20 27.63
N GLN A 346 15.83 3.97 26.60
CA GLN A 346 14.91 4.46 25.58
C GLN A 346 14.24 3.32 24.82
N LEU A 347 15.01 2.30 24.40
CA LEU A 347 14.47 1.11 23.73
C LEU A 347 13.47 0.37 24.62
N GLY A 348 13.81 0.14 25.90
CA GLY A 348 12.91 -0.49 26.86
C GLY A 348 11.62 0.30 27.09
N ALA A 349 11.74 1.61 27.21
CA ALA A 349 10.59 2.50 27.37
C ALA A 349 9.67 2.48 26.13
N ALA A 350 10.23 2.55 24.92
CA ALA A 350 9.49 2.51 23.66
C ALA A 350 8.75 1.19 23.46
N LEU A 351 9.37 0.04 23.72
CA LEU A 351 8.73 -1.28 23.62
C LEU A 351 7.57 -1.42 24.63
N LYS A 352 7.74 -0.88 25.83
CA LYS A 352 6.66 -0.82 26.85
C LYS A 352 5.52 0.08 26.39
N ALA A 353 5.82 1.26 25.86
CA ALA A 353 4.82 2.20 25.33
C ALA A 353 4.06 1.59 24.14
N HIS A 354 4.74 0.93 23.21
CA HIS A 354 4.10 0.23 22.08
C HIS A 354 3.12 -0.85 22.55
N THR A 355 3.49 -1.62 23.59
CA THR A 355 2.59 -2.61 24.20
C THR A 355 1.32 -1.94 24.75
N LEU A 356 1.46 -0.78 25.37
CA LEU A 356 0.31 -0.02 25.90
C LEU A 356 -0.55 0.55 24.78
N THR A 357 0.05 1.10 23.73
CA THR A 357 -0.66 1.59 22.52
C THR A 357 -1.52 0.50 21.89
N PHE A 358 -0.97 -0.71 21.73
CA PHE A 358 -1.76 -1.85 21.23
C PHE A 358 -2.96 -2.15 22.15
N ARG A 359 -2.76 -2.21 23.45
CA ARG A 359 -3.85 -2.47 24.42
C ARG A 359 -4.91 -1.38 24.42
N ASN A 360 -4.51 -0.12 24.28
CA ASN A 360 -5.42 1.02 24.16
C ASN A 360 -6.25 0.91 22.88
N ALA A 361 -5.64 0.51 21.76
CA ALA A 361 -6.37 0.26 20.50
C ALA A 361 -7.37 -0.90 20.66
N VAL A 362 -7.00 -2.01 21.29
CA VAL A 362 -7.93 -3.12 21.60
C VAL A 362 -9.10 -2.63 22.45
N SER A 363 -8.85 -1.80 23.49
CA SER A 363 -9.90 -1.22 24.33
C SER A 363 -10.82 -0.28 23.53
N PHE A 364 -10.24 0.59 22.68
CA PHE A 364 -10.98 1.50 21.83
C PHE A 364 -11.96 0.77 20.89
N PHE A 365 -11.52 -0.32 20.27
CA PHE A 365 -12.37 -1.12 19.40
C PHE A 365 -13.38 -2.03 20.12
N ASN A 366 -13.48 -1.97 21.46
CA ASN A 366 -14.65 -2.52 22.16
C ASN A 366 -15.88 -1.60 22.03
N ASP A 367 -15.65 -0.29 21.88
CA ASP A 367 -16.70 0.72 21.76
C ASP A 367 -17.04 1.07 20.32
N TYR A 368 -16.08 0.91 19.38
CA TYR A 368 -16.23 1.23 17.96
C TYR A 368 -15.94 0.02 17.07
N ASP A 369 -16.64 -0.06 15.94
CA ASP A 369 -16.40 -1.10 14.92
C ASP A 369 -15.27 -0.71 13.96
N ILE A 370 -15.21 0.57 13.60
CA ILE A 370 -14.18 1.15 12.72
C ILE A 370 -13.79 2.57 13.18
N LEU A 371 -12.58 2.96 12.77
CA LEU A 371 -12.10 4.34 12.83
C LEU A 371 -11.85 4.83 11.40
N ILE A 372 -12.37 6.02 11.05
CA ILE A 372 -12.16 6.65 9.75
C ILE A 372 -11.28 7.89 9.92
N THR A 373 -10.21 8.00 9.12
CA THR A 373 -9.30 9.16 9.09
C THR A 373 -9.03 9.59 7.65
N PRO A 374 -8.47 10.78 7.40
CA PRO A 374 -7.79 11.05 6.14
C PRO A 374 -6.68 10.00 5.93
N ALA A 375 -6.41 9.62 4.68
CA ALA A 375 -5.35 8.65 4.37
C ALA A 375 -3.96 9.29 4.19
N ALA A 376 -3.90 10.61 4.07
CA ALA A 376 -2.66 11.39 3.98
C ALA A 376 -2.87 12.76 4.64
N ALA A 377 -1.77 13.40 5.07
CA ALA A 377 -1.81 14.71 5.72
C ALA A 377 -1.82 15.89 4.75
N VAL A 378 -1.32 15.66 3.54
CA VAL A 378 -1.17 16.65 2.47
C VAL A 378 -1.57 16.05 1.13
N PRO A 379 -1.91 16.86 0.10
CA PRO A 379 -2.09 16.36 -1.27
C PRO A 379 -0.75 15.88 -1.86
N PRO A 380 -0.76 15.16 -3.00
CA PRO A 380 0.44 14.92 -3.79
C PRO A 380 1.23 16.22 -4.01
N PHE A 381 2.52 16.20 -3.73
CA PHE A 381 3.45 17.33 -3.82
C PHE A 381 4.47 17.09 -4.95
N PRO A 382 5.25 18.10 -5.40
CA PRO A 382 6.26 17.91 -6.44
C PRO A 382 7.23 16.79 -6.08
N HIS A 383 7.45 15.84 -7.00
CA HIS A 383 8.30 14.66 -6.71
C HIS A 383 9.79 14.99 -6.57
N GLU A 384 10.22 16.22 -6.96
CA GLU A 384 11.57 16.74 -6.70
C GLU A 384 11.77 17.12 -5.24
N GLU A 385 10.69 17.36 -4.49
CA GLU A 385 10.75 17.54 -3.04
C GLU A 385 10.95 16.19 -2.39
N ILE A 386 12.01 16.00 -1.62
CA ILE A 386 12.31 14.75 -0.93
C ILE A 386 11.16 14.41 0.04
N TYR A 387 10.60 15.42 0.71
CA TYR A 387 9.41 15.35 1.58
C TYR A 387 8.89 16.77 1.86
N PRO A 388 7.62 16.94 2.28
CA PRO A 388 7.09 18.22 2.73
C PRO A 388 7.85 18.71 3.96
N LYS A 389 8.59 19.82 3.83
CA LYS A 389 9.39 20.39 4.94
C LYS A 389 8.56 21.19 5.94
N SER A 390 7.33 21.53 5.58
CA SER A 390 6.40 22.23 6.44
C SER A 390 4.95 21.91 6.02
N ILE A 391 4.02 22.03 6.96
CA ILE A 391 2.58 22.00 6.70
C ILE A 391 1.97 23.30 7.22
N ASP A 392 1.30 24.05 6.34
CA ASP A 392 0.70 25.36 6.63
C ASP A 392 1.67 26.37 7.27
N GLY A 393 2.95 26.29 6.93
CA GLY A 393 4.02 27.17 7.44
C GLY A 393 4.72 26.65 8.70
N GLU A 394 4.18 25.62 9.37
CA GLU A 394 4.82 24.98 10.52
C GLU A 394 5.88 23.97 10.02
N PRO A 395 7.15 24.10 10.42
CA PRO A 395 8.22 23.22 9.98
C PRO A 395 8.03 21.80 10.55
N LEU A 396 8.45 20.80 9.78
CA LEU A 396 8.46 19.40 10.18
C LEU A 396 9.90 18.96 10.49
N ASP A 397 10.08 18.28 11.62
CA ASP A 397 11.37 17.68 11.99
C ASP A 397 11.46 16.24 11.44
N GLY A 398 12.26 16.09 10.38
CA GLY A 398 12.46 14.81 9.72
C GLY A 398 11.40 14.45 8.67
N TYR A 399 11.74 13.45 7.86
CA TYR A 399 10.96 13.13 6.66
C TYR A 399 9.70 12.28 6.91
N LEU A 400 9.48 11.78 8.11
CA LEU A 400 8.34 10.91 8.43
C LEU A 400 7.19 11.62 9.17
N LEU A 401 7.40 12.83 9.71
CA LEU A 401 6.38 13.45 10.56
C LEU A 401 5.10 13.78 9.79
N TRP A 402 5.21 14.12 8.50
CA TRP A 402 4.03 14.34 7.65
C TRP A 402 3.20 13.05 7.41
N GLU A 403 3.77 11.86 7.61
CA GLU A 403 3.07 10.57 7.51
C GLU A 403 2.50 10.08 8.85
N ALA A 404 2.49 10.92 9.89
CA ALA A 404 2.07 10.54 11.24
C ALA A 404 0.66 9.95 11.30
N ILE A 405 -0.25 10.41 10.43
CA ILE A 405 -1.61 9.84 10.30
C ILE A 405 -1.58 8.35 9.91
N SER A 406 -0.55 7.91 9.20
CA SER A 406 -0.37 6.52 8.77
C SER A 406 0.42 5.70 9.79
N TRP A 407 1.63 6.15 10.19
CA TRP A 407 2.43 5.35 11.12
C TRP A 407 1.88 5.35 12.56
N GLY A 408 1.06 6.32 12.94
CA GLY A 408 0.30 6.26 14.19
C GLY A 408 -0.61 5.04 14.24
N ILE A 409 -1.23 4.67 13.12
CA ILE A 409 -2.02 3.44 13.01
C ILE A 409 -1.13 2.19 13.00
N THR A 410 0.07 2.25 12.42
CA THR A 410 1.03 1.14 12.49
C THR A 410 1.30 0.71 13.94
N LEU A 411 1.43 1.67 14.89
CA LEU A 411 1.62 1.38 16.31
C LEU A 411 0.48 0.56 16.94
N THR A 412 -0.72 0.65 16.40
CA THR A 412 -1.89 -0.08 16.92
C THR A 412 -1.92 -1.55 16.49
N GLN A 413 -1.11 -1.96 15.52
CA GLN A 413 -1.12 -3.28 14.87
C GLN A 413 -2.46 -3.64 14.20
N CYS A 414 -3.36 -2.69 14.10
CA CYS A 414 -4.67 -2.86 13.47
C CYS A 414 -4.56 -2.81 11.94
N PRO A 415 -5.38 -3.57 11.21
CA PRO A 415 -5.46 -3.46 9.76
C PRO A 415 -6.05 -2.12 9.36
N ALA A 416 -5.58 -1.57 8.25
CA ALA A 416 -6.06 -0.32 7.70
C ALA A 416 -6.17 -0.39 6.17
N VAL A 417 -7.35 -0.12 5.65
CA VAL A 417 -7.61 -0.05 4.22
C VAL A 417 -7.83 1.40 3.79
N VAL A 418 -7.19 1.78 2.72
CA VAL A 418 -7.44 3.06 2.05
C VAL A 418 -8.32 2.82 0.84
N ILE A 419 -9.39 3.59 0.73
CA ILE A 419 -10.24 3.65 -0.46
C ILE A 419 -10.29 5.08 -1.00
N PRO A 420 -10.42 5.25 -2.32
CA PRO A 420 -10.64 6.54 -2.92
C PRO A 420 -11.96 7.17 -2.47
N CYS A 421 -11.94 8.47 -2.22
CA CYS A 421 -13.11 9.25 -1.82
C CYS A 421 -13.21 10.50 -2.71
N GLY A 422 -13.24 10.30 -4.04
CA GLY A 422 -13.32 11.35 -5.05
C GLY A 422 -12.05 12.18 -5.20
N LEU A 423 -12.23 13.42 -5.67
CA LEU A 423 -11.14 14.37 -5.88
C LEU A 423 -11.19 15.53 -4.88
N ASN A 424 -10.01 16.07 -4.54
CA ASN A 424 -9.84 17.40 -3.96
C ASN A 424 -8.93 18.21 -4.88
N ARG A 425 -9.43 19.37 -5.38
CA ARG A 425 -8.69 20.25 -6.33
C ARG A 425 -8.09 19.51 -7.55
N GLY A 426 -8.80 18.51 -8.06
CA GLY A 426 -8.38 17.77 -9.24
C GLY A 426 -7.44 16.58 -8.96
N LEU A 427 -6.99 16.39 -7.73
CA LEU A 427 -6.16 15.27 -7.30
C LEU A 427 -6.96 14.27 -6.46
N PRO A 428 -6.60 12.98 -6.45
CA PRO A 428 -7.28 11.99 -5.62
C PRO A 428 -7.28 12.36 -4.14
N PHE A 429 -8.36 12.02 -3.47
CA PHE A 429 -8.48 12.07 -2.02
C PHE A 429 -8.86 10.69 -1.50
N GLY A 430 -8.09 10.17 -0.56
CA GLY A 430 -8.32 8.88 0.08
C GLY A 430 -8.77 9.03 1.53
N ILE A 431 -9.62 8.10 1.98
CA ILE A 431 -9.89 7.88 3.41
C ILE A 431 -9.26 6.58 3.86
N GLN A 432 -8.75 6.55 5.08
CA GLN A 432 -8.23 5.37 5.76
C GLN A 432 -9.30 4.84 6.70
N ILE A 433 -9.66 3.58 6.58
CA ILE A 433 -10.60 2.87 7.45
C ILE A 433 -9.78 1.86 8.24
N VAL A 434 -9.79 1.97 9.56
CA VAL A 434 -9.05 1.11 10.49
C VAL A 434 -10.03 0.20 11.20
N GLY A 435 -9.72 -1.09 11.29
CA GLY A 435 -10.54 -2.09 11.97
C GLY A 435 -9.83 -2.74 13.15
N ARG A 436 -10.50 -3.66 13.81
CA ARG A 436 -9.91 -4.48 14.89
C ARG A 436 -8.75 -5.31 14.39
N HIS A 437 -7.76 -5.53 15.21
CA HIS A 437 -6.66 -6.43 14.91
C HIS A 437 -7.19 -7.83 14.53
N LEU A 438 -6.68 -8.39 13.42
CA LEU A 438 -7.08 -9.67 12.80
C LEU A 438 -8.52 -9.71 12.25
N PHE A 439 -9.16 -8.57 12.02
CA PHE A 439 -10.48 -8.48 11.37
C PHE A 439 -10.40 -8.00 9.91
N ASP A 440 -9.30 -8.29 9.24
CA ASP A 440 -8.97 -7.83 7.88
C ASP A 440 -10.06 -8.14 6.84
N GLY A 441 -10.62 -9.35 6.86
CA GLY A 441 -11.69 -9.77 5.94
C GLY A 441 -12.97 -8.95 6.11
N LEU A 442 -13.39 -8.67 7.35
CA LEU A 442 -14.54 -7.83 7.64
C LEU A 442 -14.27 -6.36 7.26
N LEU A 443 -13.06 -5.88 7.53
CA LEU A 443 -12.66 -4.51 7.15
C LEU A 443 -12.76 -4.29 5.64
N LEU A 444 -12.32 -5.27 4.84
CA LEU A 444 -12.45 -5.23 3.39
C LEU A 444 -13.91 -5.32 2.92
N ASP A 445 -14.78 -6.04 3.63
CA ASP A 445 -16.22 -6.07 3.35
C ASP A 445 -16.88 -4.70 3.62
N ILE A 446 -16.46 -4.01 4.67
CA ILE A 446 -16.90 -2.63 4.97
C ILE A 446 -16.42 -1.67 3.89
N ALA A 447 -15.14 -1.74 3.53
CA ALA A 447 -14.55 -0.91 2.47
C ALA A 447 -15.26 -1.14 1.12
N TYR A 448 -15.49 -2.38 0.73
CA TYR A 448 -16.25 -2.75 -0.47
C TYR A 448 -17.65 -2.14 -0.45
N THR A 449 -18.36 -2.24 0.68
CA THR A 449 -19.71 -1.69 0.80
C THR A 449 -19.71 -0.16 0.65
N LEU A 450 -18.72 0.52 1.25
CA LEU A 450 -18.56 1.97 1.11
C LEU A 450 -18.23 2.38 -0.34
N GLU A 451 -17.38 1.64 -1.05
CA GLU A 451 -17.09 1.90 -2.47
C GLU A 451 -18.35 1.78 -3.34
N GLU A 452 -19.22 0.78 -3.07
CA GLU A 452 -20.50 0.63 -3.76
C GLU A 452 -21.44 1.83 -3.52
N GLU A 453 -21.50 2.34 -2.28
CA GLU A 453 -22.26 3.55 -1.96
C GLU A 453 -21.65 4.79 -2.63
N PHE A 454 -20.32 4.94 -2.61
CA PHE A 454 -19.60 6.05 -3.23
C PHE A 454 -19.73 6.07 -4.75
N ALA A 455 -19.88 4.91 -5.40
CA ALA A 455 -20.03 4.83 -6.86
C ALA A 455 -21.24 5.60 -7.39
N SER A 456 -22.27 5.77 -6.57
CA SER A 456 -23.49 6.54 -6.91
C SER A 456 -23.32 8.05 -6.78
N ASP A 457 -22.32 8.54 -6.04
CA ASP A 457 -22.02 9.94 -5.81
C ASP A 457 -20.74 10.36 -6.54
N ARG A 458 -20.87 11.16 -7.62
CA ARG A 458 -19.73 11.63 -8.40
C ARG A 458 -18.67 12.37 -7.57
N SER A 459 -19.04 12.96 -6.45
CA SER A 459 -18.09 13.66 -5.56
C SER A 459 -17.26 12.72 -4.71
N LEU A 460 -17.68 11.45 -4.55
CA LEU A 460 -17.04 10.42 -3.72
C LEU A 460 -16.47 9.27 -4.55
N SER A 461 -17.01 9.05 -5.76
CA SER A 461 -16.63 7.90 -6.61
C SER A 461 -15.14 7.91 -6.96
N ARG A 462 -14.58 6.71 -7.15
CA ARG A 462 -13.17 6.52 -7.50
C ARG A 462 -12.79 7.37 -8.73
N PRO A 463 -11.77 8.23 -8.62
CA PRO A 463 -11.28 9.00 -9.76
C PRO A 463 -10.48 8.07 -10.71
N ARG A 464 -10.43 8.44 -11.98
CA ARG A 464 -9.65 7.75 -13.01
C ARG A 464 -8.68 8.73 -13.65
N PRO A 465 -7.41 8.36 -13.87
CA PRO A 465 -6.48 9.20 -14.61
C PRO A 465 -6.87 9.30 -16.09
N ASP A 466 -6.54 10.42 -16.71
CA ASP A 466 -6.70 10.61 -18.16
C ASP A 466 -5.51 10.01 -18.89
N ILE A 467 -5.66 8.77 -19.37
CA ILE A 467 -4.61 8.04 -20.09
C ILE A 467 -4.14 8.79 -21.34
N LYS A 468 -5.05 9.48 -22.06
CA LYS A 468 -4.67 10.25 -23.27
C LYS A 468 -3.75 11.43 -22.92
N LYS A 469 -3.98 12.07 -21.78
CA LYS A 469 -3.10 13.11 -21.29
C LYS A 469 -1.73 12.58 -20.91
N LEU A 470 -1.66 11.38 -20.32
CA LEU A 470 -0.40 10.73 -19.94
C LEU A 470 0.46 10.33 -21.15
N ILE A 471 -0.14 9.95 -22.27
CA ILE A 471 0.59 9.62 -23.52
C ILE A 471 1.26 10.86 -24.12
N ASN A 472 0.67 12.05 -23.93
CA ASN A 472 1.11 13.30 -24.56
C ASN A 472 1.96 14.17 -23.63
N HIS A 473 2.28 13.72 -22.43
CA HIS A 473 3.10 14.43 -21.47
C HIS A 473 4.57 14.22 -21.79
#